data_286c55825e48db817bd34b11a107bbfc
#
_entry.id   286c55825e48db817bd34b11a107bbfc
#
_cell.length_a   1.000
_cell.length_b   1.000
_cell.length_c   1.000
_cell.angle_alpha   90.00
_cell.angle_beta   90.00
_cell.angle_gamma   90.00
#
_symmetry.space_group_name_H-M   'P 1'
#
loop_
_entity.id
_entity.type
_entity.pdbx_description
1 polymer ?
#
loop_
_entity_poly.entity_id
_entity_poly.type
_entity_poly.pdbx_seq_one_letter_code
_entity_poly.pdbx_strand_id
1 'polypeptide(L)'
;MAELVQGKIKIEVAGFENVPLLGAGEGETAYFHAESKTLVVGDALINLPPHGLTLLPDKYCTDPVQLRHSVRGLSQLPIERIFFAHGAPIVHSGTTQLSTLLS
;
A
#
# COMPACT_ATOMS: atom_id res chain seq x y z
N MET A 1 9.82 -15.84 0.76
CA MET A 1 11.24 -15.77 1.14
C MET A 1 11.75 -14.35 0.95
N ALA A 2 12.56 -13.86 1.85
CA ALA A 2 13.12 -12.52 1.76
C ALA A 2 14.58 -12.62 1.34
N GLU A 3 15.01 -11.74 0.45
CA GLU A 3 16.35 -11.69 -0.09
C GLU A 3 16.89 -10.28 0.00
N LEU A 4 18.14 -10.11 0.45
CA LEU A 4 18.79 -8.81 0.53
C LEU A 4 19.54 -8.56 -0.78
N VAL A 5 19.15 -7.50 -1.52
CA VAL A 5 19.78 -7.12 -2.77
C VAL A 5 20.14 -5.64 -2.69
N GLN A 6 21.45 -5.32 -2.82
CA GLN A 6 21.94 -3.94 -2.81
C GLN A 6 21.48 -3.12 -1.60
N GLY A 7 21.47 -3.76 -0.41
CA GLY A 7 21.04 -3.11 0.81
C GLY A 7 19.53 -3.01 1.00
N LYS A 8 18.76 -3.55 0.08
CA LYS A 8 17.29 -3.59 0.16
C LYS A 8 16.81 -5.01 0.34
N ILE A 9 15.66 -5.17 0.99
CA ILE A 9 15.02 -6.45 1.15
C ILE A 9 13.97 -6.60 0.05
N LYS A 10 14.16 -7.62 -0.76
CA LYS A 10 13.16 -8.01 -1.75
C LYS A 10 12.41 -9.23 -1.21
N ILE A 11 11.10 -9.10 -1.06
CA ILE A 11 10.26 -10.18 -0.57
C ILE A 11 9.78 -11.00 -1.75
N GLU A 12 10.09 -12.30 -1.72
CA GLU A 12 9.63 -13.25 -2.73
C GLU A 12 8.86 -14.37 -2.03
N VAL A 13 7.59 -14.10 -1.76
CA VAL A 13 6.69 -15.08 -1.18
C VAL A 13 5.72 -15.53 -2.26
N ALA A 14 5.50 -16.85 -2.34
CA ALA A 14 4.63 -17.41 -3.38
C ALA A 14 3.28 -16.71 -3.41
N GLY A 15 2.88 -16.25 -4.59
CA GLY A 15 1.61 -15.60 -4.82
C GLY A 15 1.58 -14.10 -4.55
N PHE A 16 2.64 -13.50 -3.98
CA PHE A 16 2.70 -12.06 -3.77
C PHE A 16 3.36 -11.35 -4.95
N GLU A 17 2.73 -10.28 -5.38
CA GLU A 17 3.28 -9.36 -6.38
C GLU A 17 3.79 -8.09 -5.69
N ASN A 18 4.97 -7.64 -6.08
CA ASN A 18 5.52 -6.38 -5.61
C ASN A 18 4.95 -5.24 -6.43
N VAL A 19 4.35 -4.25 -5.77
CA VAL A 19 3.79 -3.08 -6.42
C VAL A 19 4.50 -1.84 -5.88
N PRO A 20 5.47 -1.26 -6.59
CA PRO A 20 6.14 -0.06 -6.12
C PRO A 20 5.17 1.10 -5.96
N LEU A 21 5.30 1.83 -4.85
CA LEU A 21 4.48 3.01 -4.59
C LEU A 21 5.33 4.26 -4.75
N LEU A 22 5.48 4.68 -6.00
CA LEU A 22 6.25 5.88 -6.33
C LEU A 22 5.59 7.12 -5.74
N GLY A 23 6.42 8.04 -5.27
CA GLY A 23 5.95 9.29 -4.68
C GLY A 23 5.88 9.28 -3.16
N ALA A 24 5.93 8.12 -2.52
CA ALA A 24 6.07 8.00 -1.07
C ALA A 24 7.54 8.12 -0.69
N GLY A 25 7.97 7.46 0.36
CA GLY A 25 9.40 7.39 0.68
C GLY A 25 10.15 6.50 -0.30
N GLU A 26 11.48 6.59 -0.27
CA GLU A 26 12.32 5.75 -1.11
C GLU A 26 12.12 4.27 -0.80
N GLY A 27 11.97 3.46 -1.84
CA GLY A 27 11.81 2.01 -1.71
C GLY A 27 10.46 1.54 -1.22
N GLU A 28 9.48 2.43 -1.11
CA GLU A 28 8.14 2.07 -0.65
C GLU A 28 7.45 1.15 -1.65
N THR A 29 6.99 0.01 -1.17
CA THR A 29 6.39 -1.04 -2.01
C THR A 29 5.22 -1.68 -1.30
N ALA A 30 4.13 -1.90 -2.02
CA ALA A 30 3.02 -2.72 -1.54
C ALA A 30 3.17 -4.13 -2.07
N TYR A 31 2.57 -5.09 -1.38
CA TYR A 31 2.60 -6.50 -1.75
C TYR A 31 1.18 -7.01 -1.87
N PHE A 32 0.83 -7.51 -3.05
CA PHE A 32 -0.51 -7.97 -3.34
C PHE A 32 -0.57 -9.48 -3.54
N HIS A 33 -1.48 -10.15 -2.82
CA HIS A 33 -1.72 -11.58 -2.95
C HIS A 33 -3.11 -11.77 -3.57
N ALA A 34 -3.14 -12.11 -4.86
CA ALA A 34 -4.38 -12.15 -5.64
C ALA A 34 -5.35 -13.22 -5.15
N GLU A 35 -4.85 -14.39 -4.79
CA GLU A 35 -5.70 -15.49 -4.34
C GLU A 35 -6.51 -15.15 -3.10
N SER A 36 -5.88 -14.51 -2.12
CA SER A 36 -6.56 -14.10 -0.89
C SER A 36 -7.10 -12.67 -0.94
N LYS A 37 -6.88 -11.96 -2.05
CA LYS A 37 -7.30 -10.57 -2.23
C LYS A 37 -6.77 -9.66 -1.12
N THR A 38 -5.51 -9.87 -0.76
CA THR A 38 -4.86 -9.19 0.36
C THR A 38 -3.76 -8.27 -0.13
N LEU A 39 -3.77 -7.03 0.37
CA LEU A 39 -2.73 -6.05 0.15
C LEU A 39 -2.00 -5.79 1.46
N VAL A 40 -0.68 -5.73 1.40
CA VAL A 40 0.15 -5.34 2.55
C VAL A 40 0.88 -4.07 2.16
N VAL A 41 0.76 -3.03 2.98
CA VAL A 41 1.39 -1.73 2.71
C VAL A 41 2.27 -1.31 3.89
N GLY A 42 3.27 -0.48 3.59
CA GLY A 42 4.08 0.19 4.60
C GLY A 42 3.50 1.55 4.97
N ASP A 43 4.36 2.58 4.94
CA ASP A 43 3.99 3.91 5.42
C ASP A 43 3.14 4.73 4.45
N ALA A 44 3.02 4.29 3.19
CA ALA A 44 2.29 5.07 2.18
C ALA A 44 0.81 5.24 2.50
N LEU A 45 0.24 4.30 3.23
CA LEU A 45 -1.16 4.32 3.67
C LEU A 45 -1.21 4.06 5.17
N ILE A 46 -2.08 4.79 5.85
CA ILE A 46 -2.20 4.74 7.31
C ILE A 46 -3.68 4.62 7.65
N ASN A 47 -4.02 3.79 8.65
CA ASN A 47 -5.40 3.65 9.09
C ASN A 47 -5.49 3.79 10.61
N LEU A 48 -5.47 5.03 11.09
CA LEU A 48 -5.45 5.37 12.52
C LEU A 48 -6.60 6.30 12.90
N PRO A 49 -7.21 6.13 14.09
CA PRO A 49 -8.16 7.10 14.59
C PRO A 49 -7.48 8.46 14.81
N PRO A 50 -8.22 9.58 14.72
CA PRO A 50 -9.63 9.68 14.35
C PRO A 50 -9.87 9.75 12.86
N HIS A 51 -8.80 9.83 12.03
CA HIS A 51 -8.94 10.10 10.61
C HIS A 51 -9.26 8.86 9.75
N GLY A 52 -8.97 7.67 10.27
CA GLY A 52 -9.13 6.44 9.51
C GLY A 52 -8.11 6.31 8.38
N LEU A 53 -8.54 5.82 7.24
CA LEU A 53 -7.65 5.58 6.11
C LEU A 53 -7.20 6.90 5.49
N THR A 54 -5.88 7.11 5.45
CA THR A 54 -5.28 8.29 4.85
C THR A 54 -4.01 7.94 4.09
N LEU A 55 -3.64 8.80 3.15
CA LEU A 55 -2.33 8.74 2.51
C LEU A 55 -1.26 9.28 3.46
N LEU A 56 -0.01 8.89 3.23
CA LEU A 56 1.13 9.52 3.88
C LEU A 56 1.04 11.03 3.68
N PRO A 57 1.18 11.85 4.76
CA PRO A 57 1.12 13.30 4.61
C PRO A 57 2.13 13.84 3.61
N ASP A 58 1.74 14.87 2.88
CA ASP A 58 2.51 15.43 1.77
C ASP A 58 3.96 15.76 2.15
N LYS A 59 4.16 16.26 3.36
CA LYS A 59 5.52 16.64 3.83
C LYS A 59 6.49 15.47 3.95
N TYR A 60 5.97 14.25 3.98
CA TYR A 60 6.81 13.04 4.03
C TYR A 60 6.93 12.34 2.69
N CYS A 61 6.25 12.85 1.65
CA CYS A 61 6.28 12.27 0.32
C CYS A 61 7.40 12.88 -0.52
N THR A 62 8.04 12.07 -1.35
CA THR A 62 8.95 12.58 -2.36
C THR A 62 8.19 13.31 -3.45
N ASP A 63 6.98 12.82 -3.77
CA ASP A 63 6.09 13.43 -4.76
C ASP A 63 4.64 13.05 -4.43
N PRO A 64 3.90 13.93 -3.72
CA PRO A 64 2.52 13.62 -3.32
C PRO A 64 1.56 13.31 -4.47
N VAL A 65 1.73 13.99 -5.60
CA VAL A 65 0.89 13.75 -6.78
C VAL A 65 1.14 12.37 -7.34
N GLN A 66 2.42 11.99 -7.44
CA GLN A 66 2.80 10.66 -7.92
C GLN A 66 2.30 9.57 -6.98
N LEU A 67 2.33 9.80 -5.67
CA LEU A 67 1.80 8.84 -4.72
C LEU A 67 0.31 8.60 -4.95
N ARG A 68 -0.48 9.65 -5.20
CA ARG A 68 -1.90 9.49 -5.50
C ARG A 68 -2.11 8.64 -6.75
N HIS A 69 -1.29 8.84 -7.78
CA HIS A 69 -1.35 8.01 -8.98
C HIS A 69 -1.02 6.54 -8.68
N SER A 70 0.00 6.31 -7.87
CA SER A 70 0.39 4.96 -7.47
C SER A 70 -0.73 4.24 -6.72
N VAL A 71 -1.35 4.93 -5.76
CA VAL A 71 -2.45 4.37 -4.98
C VAL A 71 -3.69 4.17 -5.84
N ARG A 72 -3.93 5.07 -6.81
CA ARG A 72 -5.01 4.88 -7.77
C ARG A 72 -4.81 3.60 -8.58
N GLY A 73 -3.57 3.26 -8.91
CA GLY A 73 -3.25 1.98 -9.53
C GLY A 73 -3.62 0.79 -8.66
N LEU A 74 -3.37 0.90 -7.35
CA LEU A 74 -3.78 -0.15 -6.40
C LEU A 74 -5.30 -0.34 -6.39
N SER A 75 -6.07 0.74 -6.52
CA SER A 75 -7.53 0.65 -6.50
C SER A 75 -8.11 -0.09 -7.71
N GLN A 76 -7.30 -0.41 -8.72
CA GLN A 76 -7.70 -1.25 -9.85
C GLN A 76 -7.58 -2.73 -9.55
N LEU A 77 -6.93 -3.10 -8.44
CA LEU A 77 -6.79 -4.49 -8.05
C LEU A 77 -8.01 -4.94 -7.23
N PRO A 78 -8.37 -6.23 -7.31
CA PRO A 78 -9.49 -6.75 -6.51
C PRO A 78 -9.03 -7.02 -5.07
N ILE A 79 -9.04 -5.98 -4.25
CA ILE A 79 -8.56 -6.03 -2.86
C ILE A 79 -9.73 -6.12 -1.91
N GLU A 80 -9.69 -7.12 -1.04
CA GLU A 80 -10.65 -7.26 0.06
C GLU A 80 -10.04 -6.77 1.37
N ARG A 81 -8.81 -7.19 1.68
CA ARG A 81 -8.12 -6.91 2.94
C ARG A 81 -6.89 -6.07 2.71
N ILE A 82 -6.62 -5.16 3.65
CA ILE A 82 -5.40 -4.37 3.64
C ILE A 82 -4.77 -4.43 5.03
N PHE A 83 -3.50 -4.79 5.10
CA PHE A 83 -2.72 -4.76 6.32
C PHE A 83 -1.72 -3.61 6.24
N PHE A 84 -1.65 -2.84 7.30
CA PHE A 84 -0.85 -1.60 7.38
C PHE A 84 0.30 -1.78 8.36
N ALA A 85 1.41 -1.07 8.11
CA ALA A 85 2.47 -0.94 9.10
C ALA A 85 1.97 -0.12 10.31
N HIS A 86 1.08 0.84 10.05
CA HIS A 86 0.52 1.70 11.10
C HIS A 86 -0.99 1.71 11.00
N GLY A 87 -1.64 1.15 12.02
CA GLY A 87 -3.08 1.19 12.14
C GLY A 87 -3.76 -0.17 12.03
N ALA A 88 -5.07 -0.14 12.18
CA ALA A 88 -5.89 -1.33 12.14
C ALA A 88 -6.08 -1.85 10.71
N PRO A 89 -6.13 -3.17 10.50
CA PRO A 89 -6.37 -3.70 9.16
C PRO A 89 -7.78 -3.39 8.68
N ILE A 90 -7.90 -3.26 7.36
CA ILE A 90 -9.21 -3.27 6.68
C ILE A 90 -9.47 -4.71 6.27
N VAL A 91 -10.64 -5.25 6.63
CA VAL A 91 -10.95 -6.66 6.37
C VAL A 91 -12.03 -6.86 5.30
N HIS A 92 -12.66 -5.78 4.85
CA HIS A 92 -13.67 -5.82 3.81
C HIS A 92 -13.55 -4.65 2.85
N SER A 93 -13.82 -4.92 1.57
CA SER A 93 -14.01 -3.87 0.56
C SER A 93 -12.81 -2.93 0.41
N GLY A 94 -11.60 -3.49 0.43
CA GLY A 94 -10.37 -2.69 0.33
C GLY A 94 -10.36 -1.80 -0.91
N THR A 95 -10.71 -2.34 -2.08
CA THR A 95 -10.75 -1.57 -3.33
C THR A 95 -11.70 -0.38 -3.21
N THR A 96 -12.90 -0.60 -2.68
CA THR A 96 -13.89 0.46 -2.52
C THR A 96 -13.38 1.56 -1.59
N GLN A 97 -12.73 1.18 -0.49
CA GLN A 97 -12.20 2.14 0.47
C GLN A 97 -11.05 2.95 -0.12
N LEU A 98 -10.17 2.32 -0.91
CA LEU A 98 -9.12 3.05 -1.61
C LEU A 98 -9.70 4.03 -2.63
N SER A 99 -10.72 3.62 -3.39
CA SER A 99 -11.36 4.49 -4.36
C SER A 99 -12.02 5.69 -3.67
N THR A 100 -12.67 5.47 -2.54
CA THR A 100 -13.29 6.54 -1.75
C THR A 100 -12.25 7.54 -1.24
N LEU A 101 -11.10 7.04 -0.78
CA LEU A 101 -10.00 7.89 -0.33
C LEU A 101 -9.52 8.84 -1.41
N LEU A 102 -9.51 8.39 -2.66
CA LEU A 102 -8.97 9.15 -3.80
C LEU A 102 -10.00 10.01 -4.50
N SER A 103 -11.26 9.89 -4.15
CA SER A 103 -12.34 10.66 -4.79
C SER A 103 -12.44 12.09 -4.30
#